data_658b1b3c2e453a696c68aca02f8d1e4b
#
_entry.id   658b1b3c2e453a696c68aca02f8d1e4b
#
_cell.length_a   1.000
_cell.length_b   1.000
_cell.length_c   1.000
_cell.angle_alpha   90.00
_cell.angle_beta   90.00
_cell.angle_gamma   90.00
#
_symmetry.space_group_name_H-M   'P 1'
#
loop_
_entity.id
_entity.type
_entity.pdbx_description
1 polymer ?
#
loop_
_entity_poly.entity_id
_entity_poly.type
_entity_poly.pdbx_seq_one_letter_code
_entity_poly.pdbx_strand_id
1 'polypeptide(L)'
;QVLAAVDNKELGRVKGEWYPARAPLCRPNTGLTPADYFGRTLVENLPPHVRIGVVHVAIGGCRIELFQKDKCEEYIKTAPDWMVNTLKEYDNDPYTRLVEMARIAQKSGVIKGILLHQGESNTGDKEWSQKVKSVYDNLLADLHLQADEVPLIAGEVVNADHGGVCAGMNEVIAMLPQVIKNCAIVSSKGLSCAPDHLHFDAAGYRVLGRRYAAQALHLMGIELPSPDDVWKHTVAAPTNMHGSDFPRIDKDNRAYFRCYAPDVKRLQADVCGKKYEMAMDEHGWWSVKTDPLPVGFHYYFLLVDGFRVVDPSSCTFFGCCRMASGIEIPEGAEGDYYRPQQVSHGQVRSCTYYSEAKKEFRRCMVY
;
A
#
# COMPACT_ATOMS: atom_id res chain seq x y z
N GLN A 1 -4.33 -0.25 -15.32
CA GLN A 1 -5.35 -1.08 -15.97
C GLN A 1 -5.21 -2.54 -15.55
N VAL A 2 -6.27 -3.32 -15.65
CA VAL A 2 -6.26 -4.78 -15.46
C VAL A 2 -6.79 -5.45 -16.72
N LEU A 3 -6.12 -6.50 -17.17
CA LEU A 3 -6.63 -7.40 -18.19
C LEU A 3 -7.47 -8.49 -17.50
N ALA A 4 -8.74 -8.57 -17.82
CA ALA A 4 -9.62 -9.56 -17.19
C ALA A 4 -9.24 -10.98 -17.61
N ALA A 5 -8.85 -11.82 -16.67
CA ALA A 5 -8.49 -13.22 -16.90
C ALA A 5 -9.71 -14.16 -16.87
N VAL A 6 -10.81 -13.68 -16.32
CA VAL A 6 -12.13 -14.35 -16.28
C VAL A 6 -13.22 -13.32 -16.43
N ASP A 7 -14.42 -13.76 -16.77
CA ASP A 7 -15.60 -12.90 -16.79
C ASP A 7 -15.98 -12.46 -15.37
N ASN A 8 -16.39 -11.21 -15.23
CA ASN A 8 -16.95 -10.68 -13.99
C ASN A 8 -18.21 -9.85 -14.30
N LYS A 9 -19.37 -10.46 -14.15
CA LYS A 9 -20.65 -9.84 -14.48
C LYS A 9 -20.98 -8.63 -13.60
N GLU A 10 -20.58 -8.64 -12.33
CA GLU A 10 -20.84 -7.54 -11.39
C GLU A 10 -20.07 -6.27 -11.78
N LEU A 11 -18.86 -6.43 -12.32
CA LEU A 11 -18.02 -5.33 -12.79
C LEU A 11 -18.12 -5.10 -14.30
N GLY A 12 -18.97 -5.85 -15.02
CA GLY A 12 -19.11 -5.79 -16.47
C GLY A 12 -17.82 -6.14 -17.23
N ARG A 13 -16.99 -7.04 -16.69
CA ARG A 13 -15.72 -7.43 -17.31
C ARG A 13 -15.89 -8.71 -18.13
N VAL A 14 -15.29 -8.70 -19.32
CA VAL A 14 -15.20 -9.83 -20.23
C VAL A 14 -13.74 -10.28 -20.32
N LYS A 15 -13.51 -11.60 -20.27
CA LYS A 15 -12.17 -12.20 -20.44
C LYS A 15 -11.44 -11.67 -21.67
N GLY A 16 -10.19 -11.28 -21.51
CA GLY A 16 -9.34 -10.79 -22.59
C GLY A 16 -9.42 -9.28 -22.86
N GLU A 17 -10.28 -8.55 -22.15
CA GLU A 17 -10.46 -7.12 -22.33
C GLU A 17 -9.81 -6.30 -21.20
N TRP A 18 -9.36 -5.08 -21.54
CA TRP A 18 -8.73 -4.15 -20.60
C TRP A 18 -9.74 -3.24 -19.91
N TYR A 19 -9.61 -3.11 -18.57
CA TYR A 19 -10.46 -2.26 -17.74
C TYR A 19 -9.65 -1.36 -16.80
N PRO A 20 -10.22 -0.24 -16.31
CA PRO A 20 -9.66 0.46 -15.17
C PRO A 20 -9.48 -0.49 -13.98
N ALA A 21 -8.30 -0.47 -13.35
CA ALA A 21 -8.01 -1.34 -12.22
C ALA A 21 -8.86 -0.95 -11.01
N ARG A 22 -9.84 -1.77 -10.67
CA ARG A 22 -10.68 -1.70 -9.47
C ARG A 22 -10.74 -3.08 -8.85
N ALA A 23 -10.59 -3.18 -7.54
CA ALA A 23 -10.74 -4.45 -6.86
C ALA A 23 -12.16 -5.03 -7.03
N PRO A 24 -12.32 -6.34 -7.14
CA PRO A 24 -11.26 -7.34 -7.23
C PRO A 24 -10.56 -7.34 -8.60
N LEU A 25 -9.22 -7.52 -8.60
CA LEU A 25 -8.45 -7.58 -9.86
C LEU A 25 -8.42 -8.98 -10.47
N CYS A 26 -8.57 -10.02 -9.63
CA CYS A 26 -8.44 -11.41 -10.05
C CYS A 26 -9.76 -11.97 -10.63
N ARG A 27 -10.70 -12.30 -9.78
CA ARG A 27 -12.00 -12.87 -10.13
C ARG A 27 -13.09 -12.38 -9.17
N PRO A 28 -14.39 -12.61 -9.47
CA PRO A 28 -15.47 -12.30 -8.54
C PRO A 28 -15.21 -12.89 -7.14
N ASN A 29 -15.73 -12.24 -6.11
CA ASN A 29 -15.62 -12.67 -4.71
C ASN A 29 -14.20 -12.76 -4.14
N THR A 30 -13.19 -12.17 -4.81
CA THR A 30 -11.87 -11.93 -4.23
C THR A 30 -11.79 -10.49 -3.71
N GLY A 31 -10.95 -10.26 -2.70
CA GLY A 31 -10.78 -8.94 -2.11
C GLY A 31 -9.65 -8.13 -2.75
N LEU A 32 -9.04 -7.32 -1.92
CA LEU A 32 -7.83 -6.57 -2.23
C LEU A 32 -6.63 -7.52 -2.35
N THR A 33 -5.74 -7.24 -3.28
CA THR A 33 -4.50 -7.98 -3.49
C THR A 33 -3.30 -7.04 -3.49
N PRO A 34 -2.06 -7.53 -3.36
CA PRO A 34 -0.87 -6.68 -3.49
C PRO A 34 -0.82 -5.92 -4.83
N ALA A 35 -1.35 -6.52 -5.91
CA ALA A 35 -1.37 -5.92 -7.25
C ALA A 35 -2.14 -4.59 -7.33
N ASP A 36 -3.14 -4.38 -6.46
CA ASP A 36 -3.92 -3.13 -6.41
C ASP A 36 -3.03 -1.93 -6.08
N TYR A 37 -2.25 -2.02 -5.01
CA TYR A 37 -1.37 -0.93 -4.58
C TYR A 37 -0.02 -0.94 -5.28
N PHE A 38 0.41 -2.07 -5.83
CA PHE A 38 1.52 -2.13 -6.77
C PHE A 38 1.27 -1.20 -7.97
N GLY A 39 0.15 -1.38 -8.66
CA GLY A 39 -0.17 -0.57 -9.84
C GLY A 39 -0.36 0.91 -9.52
N ARG A 40 -0.98 1.25 -8.39
CA ARG A 40 -1.15 2.65 -7.93
C ARG A 40 0.19 3.31 -7.67
N THR A 41 1.07 2.66 -6.92
CA THR A 41 2.39 3.21 -6.57
C THR A 41 3.27 3.38 -7.80
N LEU A 42 3.22 2.46 -8.77
CA LEU A 42 3.93 2.65 -10.04
C LEU A 42 3.42 3.89 -10.80
N VAL A 43 2.10 4.08 -10.89
CA VAL A 43 1.51 5.26 -11.56
C VAL A 43 1.91 6.57 -10.87
N GLU A 44 2.04 6.57 -9.55
CA GLU A 44 2.46 7.74 -8.77
C GLU A 44 3.93 8.12 -8.99
N ASN A 45 4.79 7.17 -9.40
CA ASN A 45 6.24 7.35 -9.47
C ASN A 45 6.82 7.22 -10.88
N LEU A 46 6.00 6.94 -11.88
CA LEU A 46 6.41 6.88 -13.29
C LEU A 46 5.89 8.09 -14.07
N PRO A 47 6.52 8.44 -15.20
CA PRO A 47 6.06 9.54 -16.03
C PRO A 47 4.58 9.42 -16.42
N PRO A 48 3.82 10.52 -16.51
CA PRO A 48 2.36 10.49 -16.74
C PRO A 48 1.90 9.79 -18.04
N HIS A 49 2.78 9.67 -19.02
CA HIS A 49 2.50 8.97 -20.28
C HIS A 49 2.67 7.45 -20.19
N VAL A 50 3.26 6.93 -19.10
CA VAL A 50 3.43 5.49 -18.89
C VAL A 50 2.14 4.91 -18.33
N ARG A 51 1.59 3.91 -19.00
CA ARG A 51 0.42 3.17 -18.54
C ARG A 51 0.85 1.85 -17.93
N ILE A 52 0.31 1.55 -16.76
CA ILE A 52 0.56 0.29 -16.07
C ILE A 52 -0.59 -0.68 -16.35
N GLY A 53 -0.24 -1.86 -16.86
CA GLY A 53 -1.14 -2.98 -17.05
C GLY A 53 -0.81 -4.13 -16.11
N VAL A 54 -1.83 -4.76 -15.54
CA VAL A 54 -1.68 -5.96 -14.68
C VAL A 54 -2.48 -7.09 -15.31
N VAL A 55 -1.84 -8.24 -15.45
CA VAL A 55 -2.47 -9.53 -15.74
C VAL A 55 -2.49 -10.32 -14.44
N HIS A 56 -3.66 -10.71 -13.97
CA HIS A 56 -3.81 -11.34 -12.66
C HIS A 56 -4.53 -12.69 -12.77
N VAL A 57 -3.76 -13.76 -12.67
CA VAL A 57 -4.26 -15.14 -12.56
C VAL A 57 -3.78 -15.73 -11.26
N ALA A 58 -4.70 -16.03 -10.36
CA ALA A 58 -4.38 -16.57 -9.04
C ALA A 58 -5.51 -17.47 -8.51
N ILE A 59 -5.14 -18.58 -7.91
CA ILE A 59 -6.04 -19.52 -7.23
C ILE A 59 -5.67 -19.53 -5.76
N GLY A 60 -6.56 -19.02 -4.91
CA GLY A 60 -6.32 -19.00 -3.45
C GLY A 60 -6.13 -20.40 -2.90
N GLY A 61 -5.18 -20.59 -1.98
CA GLY A 61 -4.91 -21.85 -1.32
C GLY A 61 -4.28 -22.94 -2.18
N CYS A 62 -3.89 -22.65 -3.43
CA CYS A 62 -3.22 -23.67 -4.25
C CYS A 62 -1.73 -23.81 -3.89
N ARG A 63 -1.20 -24.99 -4.17
CA ARG A 63 0.24 -25.22 -4.23
C ARG A 63 0.81 -24.77 -5.56
N ILE A 64 2.13 -24.53 -5.62
CA ILE A 64 2.82 -24.09 -6.85
C ILE A 64 2.70 -25.13 -7.98
N GLU A 65 2.54 -26.41 -7.66
CA GLU A 65 2.37 -27.49 -8.60
C GLU A 65 1.18 -27.27 -9.54
N LEU A 66 0.16 -26.52 -9.14
CA LEU A 66 -0.96 -26.15 -10.01
C LEU A 66 -0.52 -25.33 -11.25
N PHE A 67 0.58 -24.60 -11.14
CA PHE A 67 1.14 -23.82 -12.23
C PHE A 67 2.28 -24.51 -12.98
N GLN A 68 2.69 -25.72 -12.57
CA GLN A 68 3.66 -26.53 -13.30
C GLN A 68 2.95 -27.34 -14.41
N LYS A 69 3.39 -27.19 -15.66
CA LYS A 69 2.78 -27.84 -16.85
C LYS A 69 2.63 -29.35 -16.72
N ASP A 70 3.63 -30.01 -16.14
CA ASP A 70 3.73 -31.45 -15.97
C ASP A 70 3.04 -31.96 -14.70
N LYS A 71 2.57 -31.09 -13.80
CA LYS A 71 1.99 -31.43 -12.51
C LYS A 71 0.54 -30.98 -12.34
N CYS A 72 0.09 -30.01 -13.12
CA CYS A 72 -1.23 -29.40 -13.01
C CYS A 72 -2.35 -30.44 -13.03
N GLU A 73 -2.37 -31.33 -14.01
CA GLU A 73 -3.42 -32.35 -14.16
C GLU A 73 -3.46 -33.34 -12.98
N GLU A 74 -2.30 -33.78 -12.51
CA GLU A 74 -2.20 -34.66 -11.34
C GLU A 74 -2.65 -33.95 -10.06
N TYR A 75 -2.26 -32.69 -9.89
CA TYR A 75 -2.66 -31.88 -8.74
C TYR A 75 -4.18 -31.70 -8.67
N ILE A 76 -4.84 -31.42 -9.79
CA ILE A 76 -6.29 -31.23 -9.85
C ILE A 76 -7.05 -32.48 -9.39
N LYS A 77 -6.55 -33.68 -9.67
CA LYS A 77 -7.19 -34.94 -9.24
C LYS A 77 -7.25 -35.07 -7.71
N THR A 78 -6.38 -34.38 -6.98
CA THR A 78 -6.30 -34.42 -5.51
C THR A 78 -6.78 -33.12 -4.86
N ALA A 79 -7.14 -32.11 -5.67
CA ALA A 79 -7.59 -30.82 -5.18
C ALA A 79 -9.00 -30.91 -4.54
N PRO A 80 -9.30 -30.10 -3.52
CA PRO A 80 -10.62 -30.09 -2.92
C PRO A 80 -11.68 -29.53 -3.89
N ASP A 81 -12.94 -29.97 -3.73
CA ASP A 81 -14.05 -29.63 -4.62
C ASP A 81 -14.22 -28.12 -4.86
N TRP A 82 -14.05 -27.31 -3.82
CA TRP A 82 -14.15 -25.85 -3.95
C TRP A 82 -13.08 -25.27 -4.90
N MET A 83 -11.87 -25.84 -4.88
CA MET A 83 -10.78 -25.43 -5.77
C MET A 83 -11.07 -25.91 -7.21
N VAL A 84 -11.49 -27.17 -7.38
CA VAL A 84 -11.91 -27.72 -8.67
C VAL A 84 -13.01 -26.85 -9.30
N ASN A 85 -13.99 -26.42 -8.51
CA ASN A 85 -15.04 -25.52 -8.99
C ASN A 85 -14.50 -24.16 -9.42
N THR A 86 -13.53 -23.60 -8.68
CA THR A 86 -12.87 -22.35 -9.07
C THR A 86 -12.05 -22.50 -10.35
N LEU A 87 -11.39 -23.64 -10.54
CA LEU A 87 -10.57 -23.92 -11.73
C LEU A 87 -11.35 -23.97 -13.03
N LYS A 88 -12.65 -24.26 -12.97
CA LYS A 88 -13.54 -24.21 -14.16
C LYS A 88 -13.55 -22.82 -14.81
N GLU A 89 -13.38 -21.74 -14.05
CA GLU A 89 -13.28 -20.38 -14.60
C GLU A 89 -11.99 -20.18 -15.41
N TYR A 90 -10.99 -21.04 -15.21
CA TYR A 90 -9.70 -21.02 -15.88
C TYR A 90 -9.51 -22.23 -16.83
N ASP A 91 -10.59 -22.84 -17.29
CA ASP A 91 -10.59 -24.03 -18.16
C ASP A 91 -9.78 -25.20 -17.57
N ASN A 92 -9.68 -25.28 -16.23
CA ASN A 92 -8.87 -26.23 -15.43
C ASN A 92 -7.35 -26.14 -15.69
N ASP A 93 -6.87 -25.05 -16.28
CA ASP A 93 -5.45 -24.81 -16.54
C ASP A 93 -5.11 -23.33 -16.33
N PRO A 94 -4.84 -22.90 -15.07
CA PRO A 94 -4.53 -21.51 -14.79
C PRO A 94 -3.18 -21.07 -15.39
N TYR A 95 -2.23 -21.99 -15.61
CA TYR A 95 -0.98 -21.66 -16.28
C TYR A 95 -1.21 -21.24 -17.74
N THR A 96 -1.93 -22.07 -18.50
CA THR A 96 -2.28 -21.74 -19.90
C THR A 96 -3.09 -20.45 -19.97
N ARG A 97 -4.04 -20.23 -19.02
CA ARG A 97 -4.77 -18.97 -18.93
C ARG A 97 -3.85 -17.78 -18.69
N LEU A 98 -2.85 -17.90 -17.82
CA LEU A 98 -1.87 -16.83 -17.60
C LEU A 98 -1.10 -16.50 -18.87
N VAL A 99 -0.62 -17.52 -19.60
CA VAL A 99 0.10 -17.34 -20.87
C VAL A 99 -0.80 -16.70 -21.94
N GLU A 100 -2.06 -17.15 -22.07
CA GLU A 100 -3.05 -16.58 -22.99
C GLU A 100 -3.25 -15.08 -22.72
N MET A 101 -3.50 -14.70 -21.47
CA MET A 101 -3.70 -13.30 -21.09
C MET A 101 -2.43 -12.47 -21.28
N ALA A 102 -1.27 -13.02 -20.95
CA ALA A 102 0.01 -12.35 -21.16
C ALA A 102 0.30 -12.08 -22.64
N ARG A 103 -0.03 -13.02 -23.54
CA ARG A 103 0.08 -12.83 -25.00
C ARG A 103 -0.88 -11.74 -25.50
N ILE A 104 -2.08 -11.63 -24.95
CA ILE A 104 -2.98 -10.51 -25.25
C ILE A 104 -2.34 -9.20 -24.79
N ALA A 105 -1.78 -9.16 -23.56
CA ALA A 105 -1.13 -7.98 -23.03
C ALA A 105 0.08 -7.54 -23.87
N GLN A 106 0.86 -8.47 -24.41
CA GLN A 106 2.00 -8.18 -25.30
C GLN A 106 1.60 -7.45 -26.60
N LYS A 107 0.33 -7.54 -27.02
CA LYS A 107 -0.16 -6.76 -28.17
C LYS A 107 -0.34 -5.27 -27.85
N SER A 108 -0.42 -4.92 -26.58
CA SER A 108 -0.69 -3.56 -26.10
C SER A 108 0.46 -2.94 -25.32
N GLY A 109 1.48 -3.73 -24.96
CA GLY A 109 2.59 -3.27 -24.14
C GLY A 109 3.71 -4.28 -24.00
N VAL A 110 4.64 -4.01 -23.10
CA VAL A 110 5.81 -4.85 -22.80
C VAL A 110 5.68 -5.42 -21.40
N ILE A 111 5.89 -6.72 -21.24
CA ILE A 111 5.96 -7.35 -19.92
C ILE A 111 7.28 -6.95 -19.27
N LYS A 112 7.22 -6.32 -18.10
CA LYS A 112 8.36 -5.76 -17.35
C LYS A 112 8.65 -6.47 -16.04
N GLY A 113 7.86 -7.46 -15.66
CA GLY A 113 8.10 -8.24 -14.45
C GLY A 113 6.99 -9.24 -14.19
N ILE A 114 7.31 -10.22 -13.35
CA ILE A 114 6.38 -11.24 -12.86
C ILE A 114 6.31 -11.09 -11.35
N LEU A 115 5.09 -10.94 -10.82
CA LEU A 115 4.83 -10.87 -9.37
C LEU A 115 4.37 -12.24 -8.90
N LEU A 116 4.95 -12.71 -7.81
CA LEU A 116 4.56 -13.95 -7.15
C LEU A 116 4.19 -13.67 -5.69
N HIS A 117 3.00 -14.11 -5.29
CA HIS A 117 2.61 -14.20 -3.89
C HIS A 117 2.00 -15.57 -3.66
N GLN A 118 2.78 -16.49 -3.15
CA GLN A 118 2.42 -17.89 -2.93
C GLN A 118 3.43 -18.53 -1.97
N GLY A 119 3.00 -19.52 -1.21
CA GLY A 119 3.90 -20.28 -0.33
C GLY A 119 3.17 -21.00 0.77
N GLU A 120 2.05 -20.50 1.25
CA GLU A 120 1.34 -20.99 2.42
C GLU A 120 1.03 -22.48 2.31
N SER A 121 0.47 -22.92 1.18
CA SER A 121 0.13 -24.32 0.91
C SER A 121 1.33 -25.21 0.60
N ASN A 122 2.52 -24.61 0.40
CA ASN A 122 3.77 -25.33 0.26
C ASN A 122 4.67 -25.24 1.52
N THR A 123 4.16 -24.78 2.65
CA THR A 123 4.93 -24.67 3.89
C THR A 123 5.65 -25.98 4.22
N GLY A 124 6.99 -25.89 4.41
CA GLY A 124 7.85 -27.04 4.64
C GLY A 124 8.39 -27.74 3.38
N ASP A 125 7.99 -27.32 2.21
CA ASP A 125 8.48 -27.85 0.92
C ASP A 125 9.82 -27.20 0.53
N LYS A 126 10.92 -27.91 0.78
CA LYS A 126 12.27 -27.44 0.50
C LYS A 126 12.57 -27.30 -1.00
N GLU A 127 11.83 -28.00 -1.85
CA GLU A 127 11.97 -27.94 -3.31
C GLU A 127 11.15 -26.82 -3.95
N TRP A 128 10.41 -26.07 -3.16
CA TRP A 128 9.51 -25.03 -3.65
C TRP A 128 10.20 -24.01 -4.55
N SER A 129 11.40 -23.56 -4.20
CA SER A 129 12.15 -22.57 -5.00
C SER A 129 12.50 -23.11 -6.40
N GLN A 130 12.80 -24.40 -6.52
CA GLN A 130 13.05 -25.05 -7.82
C GLN A 130 11.76 -25.20 -8.64
N LYS A 131 10.63 -25.49 -7.97
CA LYS A 131 9.33 -25.55 -8.62
C LYS A 131 8.91 -24.19 -9.16
N VAL A 132 9.12 -23.12 -8.38
CA VAL A 132 8.90 -21.74 -8.85
C VAL A 132 9.80 -21.42 -10.03
N LYS A 133 11.07 -21.80 -9.96
CA LYS A 133 11.99 -21.61 -11.11
C LYS A 133 11.46 -22.30 -12.36
N SER A 134 10.97 -23.52 -12.27
CA SER A 134 10.38 -24.24 -13.41
C SER A 134 9.19 -23.46 -14.02
N VAL A 135 8.30 -22.91 -13.18
CA VAL A 135 7.19 -22.08 -13.65
C VAL A 135 7.67 -20.80 -14.32
N TYR A 136 8.66 -20.12 -13.72
CA TYR A 136 9.25 -18.90 -14.26
C TYR A 136 9.92 -19.15 -15.61
N ASP A 137 10.78 -20.18 -15.73
CA ASP A 137 11.44 -20.55 -16.97
C ASP A 137 10.45 -20.89 -18.08
N ASN A 138 9.36 -21.60 -17.75
CA ASN A 138 8.29 -21.91 -18.68
C ASN A 138 7.59 -20.64 -19.18
N LEU A 139 7.29 -19.67 -18.28
CA LEU A 139 6.69 -18.40 -18.67
C LEU A 139 7.61 -17.60 -19.59
N LEU A 140 8.91 -17.54 -19.30
CA LEU A 140 9.86 -16.87 -20.18
C LEU A 140 9.89 -17.51 -21.57
N ALA A 141 9.94 -18.84 -21.65
CA ALA A 141 9.95 -19.57 -22.91
C ALA A 141 8.66 -19.37 -23.71
N ASP A 142 7.50 -19.54 -23.08
CA ASP A 142 6.19 -19.46 -23.76
C ASP A 142 5.84 -18.04 -24.24
N LEU A 143 6.37 -17.02 -23.58
CA LEU A 143 6.13 -15.62 -23.88
C LEU A 143 7.29 -14.97 -24.63
N HIS A 144 8.34 -15.73 -24.96
CA HIS A 144 9.56 -15.25 -25.62
C HIS A 144 10.21 -14.06 -24.89
N LEU A 145 10.31 -14.16 -23.57
CA LEU A 145 10.89 -13.15 -22.70
C LEU A 145 12.34 -13.49 -22.33
N GLN A 146 13.13 -12.44 -22.03
CA GLN A 146 14.52 -12.61 -21.60
C GLN A 146 14.59 -12.50 -20.06
N ALA A 147 15.31 -13.41 -19.42
CA ALA A 147 15.38 -13.48 -17.96
C ALA A 147 16.02 -12.23 -17.32
N ASP A 148 16.93 -11.55 -18.00
CA ASP A 148 17.59 -10.34 -17.55
C ASP A 148 16.69 -9.09 -17.65
N GLU A 149 15.67 -9.13 -18.51
CA GLU A 149 14.71 -8.03 -18.70
C GLU A 149 13.44 -8.14 -17.87
N VAL A 150 13.10 -9.35 -17.38
CA VAL A 150 11.83 -9.63 -16.71
C VAL A 150 12.09 -10.27 -15.34
N PRO A 151 12.27 -9.46 -14.30
CA PRO A 151 12.49 -9.95 -12.95
C PRO A 151 11.28 -10.71 -12.39
N LEU A 152 11.56 -11.70 -11.54
CA LEU A 152 10.59 -12.26 -10.61
C LEU A 152 10.65 -11.48 -9.30
N ILE A 153 9.52 -10.94 -8.87
CA ILE A 153 9.40 -10.27 -7.57
C ILE A 153 8.44 -11.09 -6.72
N ALA A 154 8.96 -11.72 -5.66
CA ALA A 154 8.20 -12.61 -4.79
C ALA A 154 8.02 -11.98 -3.40
N GLY A 155 6.82 -12.05 -2.85
CA GLY A 155 6.53 -11.55 -1.52
C GLY A 155 6.54 -12.66 -0.47
N GLU A 156 7.02 -12.32 0.72
CA GLU A 156 6.88 -13.16 1.90
C GLU A 156 5.41 -13.36 2.27
N VAL A 157 5.09 -14.51 2.87
CA VAL A 157 3.81 -14.77 3.55
C VAL A 157 3.78 -14.04 4.90
N VAL A 158 2.65 -14.06 5.62
CA VAL A 158 2.52 -13.38 6.93
C VAL A 158 3.70 -13.74 7.83
N ASN A 159 4.37 -12.72 8.36
CA ASN A 159 5.61 -12.87 9.10
C ASN A 159 5.36 -13.36 10.55
N ALA A 160 6.40 -13.91 11.16
CA ALA A 160 6.36 -14.41 12.55
C ALA A 160 6.08 -13.31 13.58
N ASP A 161 6.46 -12.06 13.32
CA ASP A 161 6.21 -10.91 14.19
C ASP A 161 4.71 -10.60 14.36
N HIS A 162 3.88 -11.03 13.40
CA HIS A 162 2.41 -10.99 13.47
C HIS A 162 1.77 -12.37 13.67
N GLY A 163 2.54 -13.35 14.14
CA GLY A 163 2.06 -14.69 14.44
C GLY A 163 1.73 -15.53 13.21
N GLY A 164 2.33 -15.24 12.06
CA GLY A 164 2.07 -15.94 10.79
C GLY A 164 2.20 -17.46 10.92
N VAL A 165 1.11 -18.18 10.65
CA VAL A 165 1.06 -19.66 10.78
C VAL A 165 1.94 -20.39 9.77
N CYS A 166 2.27 -19.73 8.66
CA CYS A 166 3.16 -20.20 7.61
C CYS A 166 4.50 -19.47 7.57
N ALA A 167 4.86 -18.70 8.61
CA ALA A 167 6.03 -17.83 8.62
C ALA A 167 7.36 -18.55 8.30
N GLY A 168 7.50 -19.82 8.64
CA GLY A 168 8.67 -20.62 8.28
C GLY A 168 8.88 -20.78 6.76
N MET A 169 7.84 -20.50 5.96
CA MET A 169 7.97 -20.49 4.50
C MET A 169 8.82 -19.32 4.00
N ASN A 170 8.94 -18.24 4.76
CA ASN A 170 9.73 -17.07 4.38
C ASN A 170 11.23 -17.41 4.24
N GLU A 171 11.74 -18.38 4.99
CA GLU A 171 13.11 -18.88 4.82
C GLU A 171 13.28 -19.55 3.45
N VAL A 172 12.28 -20.28 2.97
CA VAL A 172 12.30 -20.95 1.66
C VAL A 172 12.12 -19.91 0.54
N ILE A 173 11.25 -18.92 0.73
CA ILE A 173 11.06 -17.82 -0.22
C ILE A 173 12.36 -17.02 -0.39
N ALA A 174 13.10 -16.79 0.69
CA ALA A 174 14.40 -16.10 0.67
C ALA A 174 15.48 -16.84 -0.16
N MET A 175 15.28 -18.12 -0.49
CA MET A 175 16.19 -18.89 -1.34
C MET A 175 16.00 -18.63 -2.84
N LEU A 176 14.90 -18.01 -3.27
CA LEU A 176 14.63 -17.79 -4.70
C LEU A 176 15.75 -17.07 -5.46
N PRO A 177 16.42 -16.03 -4.93
CA PRO A 177 17.53 -15.38 -5.62
C PRO A 177 18.75 -16.28 -5.86
N GLN A 178 18.84 -17.41 -5.16
CA GLN A 178 19.93 -18.38 -5.37
C GLN A 178 19.66 -19.27 -6.59
N VAL A 179 18.41 -19.41 -7.03
CA VAL A 179 18.02 -20.26 -8.16
C VAL A 179 17.54 -19.46 -9.37
N ILE A 180 17.03 -18.22 -9.17
CA ILE A 180 16.59 -17.29 -10.20
C ILE A 180 17.43 -16.02 -10.06
N LYS A 181 18.34 -15.80 -11.01
CA LYS A 181 19.33 -14.70 -10.92
C LYS A 181 18.67 -13.31 -10.86
N ASN A 182 17.64 -13.07 -11.68
CA ASN A 182 16.88 -11.81 -11.70
C ASN A 182 15.62 -11.96 -10.84
N CYS A 183 15.83 -12.05 -9.52
CA CYS A 183 14.76 -12.22 -8.53
C CYS A 183 14.96 -11.31 -7.34
N ALA A 184 13.89 -10.75 -6.83
CA ALA A 184 13.88 -9.94 -5.62
C ALA A 184 12.76 -10.40 -4.66
N ILE A 185 13.03 -10.28 -3.36
CA ILE A 185 12.10 -10.65 -2.30
C ILE A 185 11.53 -9.37 -1.66
N VAL A 186 10.23 -9.38 -1.45
CA VAL A 186 9.50 -8.31 -0.76
C VAL A 186 9.16 -8.78 0.65
N SER A 187 9.72 -8.10 1.64
CA SER A 187 9.49 -8.45 3.04
C SER A 187 8.08 -8.12 3.49
N SER A 188 7.51 -9.03 4.27
CA SER A 188 6.22 -8.86 4.97
C SER A 188 6.38 -8.40 6.43
N LYS A 189 7.59 -8.18 6.90
CA LYS A 189 7.85 -7.78 8.28
C LYS A 189 7.08 -6.52 8.67
N GLY A 190 6.43 -6.53 9.82
CA GLY A 190 5.61 -5.45 10.34
C GLY A 190 4.26 -5.25 9.66
N LEU A 191 3.83 -6.17 8.79
CA LEU A 191 2.54 -6.06 8.10
C LEU A 191 1.43 -6.74 8.90
N SER A 192 0.33 -6.01 9.10
CA SER A 192 -0.85 -6.53 9.78
C SER A 192 -1.54 -7.63 8.98
N CYS A 193 -2.14 -8.57 9.70
CA CYS A 193 -2.84 -9.73 9.13
C CYS A 193 -4.27 -9.85 9.67
N ALA A 194 -5.06 -10.67 8.99
CA ALA A 194 -6.38 -11.09 9.46
C ALA A 194 -6.27 -11.97 10.71
N PRO A 195 -7.37 -12.16 11.47
CA PRO A 195 -7.35 -12.97 12.69
C PRO A 195 -6.97 -14.45 12.50
N ASP A 196 -6.95 -14.94 11.26
CA ASP A 196 -6.50 -16.29 10.92
C ASP A 196 -4.97 -16.44 10.88
N HIS A 197 -4.23 -15.34 10.98
CA HIS A 197 -2.77 -15.30 10.89
C HIS A 197 -2.18 -15.94 9.62
N LEU A 198 -3.01 -16.09 8.59
CA LEU A 198 -2.67 -16.68 7.30
C LEU A 198 -2.73 -15.64 6.19
N HIS A 199 -3.77 -14.80 6.19
CA HIS A 199 -3.98 -13.76 5.19
C HIS A 199 -3.63 -12.38 5.74
N PHE A 200 -3.09 -11.51 4.91
CA PHE A 200 -2.97 -10.11 5.26
C PHE A 200 -4.35 -9.46 5.35
N ASP A 201 -4.51 -8.51 6.24
CA ASP A 201 -5.68 -7.63 6.23
C ASP A 201 -5.56 -6.56 5.12
N ALA A 202 -6.56 -5.71 4.99
CA ALA A 202 -6.57 -4.68 3.95
C ALA A 202 -5.41 -3.68 4.10
N ALA A 203 -4.93 -3.39 5.31
CA ALA A 203 -3.79 -2.51 5.56
C ALA A 203 -2.49 -3.20 5.14
N GLY A 204 -2.31 -4.46 5.53
CA GLY A 204 -1.17 -5.30 5.13
C GLY A 204 -1.04 -5.42 3.61
N TYR A 205 -2.13 -5.73 2.90
CA TYR A 205 -2.10 -5.81 1.43
C TYR A 205 -1.72 -4.49 0.76
N ARG A 206 -2.18 -3.35 1.30
CA ARG A 206 -1.81 -2.03 0.76
C ARG A 206 -0.30 -1.77 0.88
N VAL A 207 0.26 -2.05 2.05
CA VAL A 207 1.70 -1.85 2.27
C VAL A 207 2.51 -2.85 1.46
N LEU A 208 2.11 -4.12 1.45
CA LEU A 208 2.78 -5.16 0.66
C LEU A 208 2.82 -4.77 -0.82
N GLY A 209 1.71 -4.29 -1.38
CA GLY A 209 1.65 -3.82 -2.77
C GLY A 209 2.61 -2.64 -3.05
N ARG A 210 2.72 -1.69 -2.12
CA ARG A 210 3.69 -0.59 -2.23
C ARG A 210 5.13 -1.10 -2.19
N ARG A 211 5.44 -2.08 -1.33
CA ARG A 211 6.78 -2.69 -1.26
C ARG A 211 7.14 -3.43 -2.55
N TYR A 212 6.19 -4.15 -3.14
CA TYR A 212 6.38 -4.75 -4.48
C TYR A 212 6.70 -3.68 -5.53
N ALA A 213 6.00 -2.55 -5.50
CA ALA A 213 6.25 -1.46 -6.45
C ALA A 213 7.59 -0.78 -6.21
N ALA A 214 7.98 -0.56 -4.95
CA ALA A 214 9.29 -0.01 -4.61
C ALA A 214 10.41 -0.90 -5.14
N GLN A 215 10.27 -2.22 -4.97
CA GLN A 215 11.24 -3.18 -5.50
C GLN A 215 11.29 -3.18 -7.03
N ALA A 216 10.12 -3.09 -7.70
CA ALA A 216 10.07 -3.00 -9.15
C ALA A 216 10.73 -1.71 -9.68
N LEU A 217 10.48 -0.57 -9.04
CA LEU A 217 11.10 0.72 -9.37
C LEU A 217 12.61 0.66 -9.18
N HIS A 218 13.09 0.11 -8.06
CA HIS A 218 14.51 -0.11 -7.81
C HIS A 218 15.17 -0.93 -8.92
N LEU A 219 14.55 -2.04 -9.34
CA LEU A 219 15.06 -2.88 -10.44
C LEU A 219 15.05 -2.15 -11.81
N MET A 220 14.22 -1.10 -11.96
CA MET A 220 14.23 -0.20 -13.12
C MET A 220 15.25 0.94 -12.99
N GLY A 221 16.04 0.99 -11.93
CA GLY A 221 16.97 2.08 -11.64
C GLY A 221 16.30 3.37 -11.16
N ILE A 222 15.04 3.28 -10.72
CA ILE A 222 14.29 4.39 -10.14
C ILE A 222 14.30 4.19 -8.63
N GLU A 223 15.17 4.92 -7.97
CA GLU A 223 15.19 4.94 -6.51
C GLU A 223 14.01 5.77 -6.02
N LEU A 224 13.11 5.14 -5.25
CA LEU A 224 12.19 5.91 -4.42
C LEU A 224 13.02 6.64 -3.37
N PRO A 225 12.72 7.92 -3.11
CA PRO A 225 13.38 8.62 -2.02
C PRO A 225 13.29 7.75 -0.77
N SER A 226 14.40 7.53 -0.08
CA SER A 226 14.34 6.90 1.23
C SER A 226 13.36 7.70 2.11
N PRO A 227 12.71 7.13 3.10
CA PRO A 227 11.93 7.92 4.05
C PRO A 227 12.68 9.17 4.53
N ASP A 228 13.99 9.07 4.71
CA ASP A 228 14.84 10.18 5.13
C ASP A 228 15.11 11.20 4.00
N ASP A 229 15.07 10.79 2.72
CA ASP A 229 15.24 11.69 1.58
C ASP A 229 13.96 12.45 1.23
N VAL A 230 12.80 11.88 1.49
CA VAL A 230 11.50 12.56 1.32
C VAL A 230 11.45 13.85 2.15
N TRP A 231 12.11 13.84 3.32
CA TRP A 231 12.11 14.98 4.24
C TRP A 231 13.03 16.13 3.81
N LYS A 232 14.08 15.86 3.01
CA LYS A 232 15.06 16.88 2.58
C LYS A 232 14.45 18.04 1.79
N HIS A 233 13.32 17.81 1.12
CA HIS A 233 12.62 18.81 0.31
C HIS A 233 11.33 19.31 0.95
N THR A 234 11.19 19.13 2.25
CA THR A 234 10.02 19.56 3.01
C THR A 234 10.43 20.50 4.14
N VAL A 235 9.51 21.31 4.61
CA VAL A 235 9.69 22.16 5.79
C VAL A 235 8.73 21.72 6.89
N ALA A 236 9.16 21.83 8.15
CA ALA A 236 8.27 21.58 9.28
C ALA A 236 7.09 22.56 9.26
N ALA A 237 5.89 22.06 9.56
CA ALA A 237 4.70 22.90 9.58
C ALA A 237 4.84 23.98 10.68
N PRO A 238 4.40 25.22 10.43
CA PRO A 238 4.49 26.30 11.42
C PRO A 238 3.72 26.01 12.72
N THR A 239 2.75 25.10 12.65
CA THR A 239 1.89 24.69 13.77
C THR A 239 2.46 23.54 14.59
N ASN A 240 3.68 23.09 14.33
CA ASN A 240 4.30 22.04 15.13
C ASN A 240 4.64 22.53 16.53
N MET A 241 4.59 21.62 17.50
CA MET A 241 5.15 21.84 18.82
C MET A 241 6.67 22.06 18.70
N HIS A 242 7.21 22.89 19.57
CA HIS A 242 8.64 23.15 19.60
C HIS A 242 9.44 21.83 19.73
N GLY A 243 10.39 21.63 18.81
CA GLY A 243 11.20 20.42 18.74
C GLY A 243 10.56 19.26 17.97
N SER A 244 9.37 19.44 17.42
CA SER A 244 8.73 18.43 16.58
C SER A 244 9.00 18.69 15.09
N ASP A 245 9.45 17.64 14.39
CA ASP A 245 9.77 17.71 12.95
C ASP A 245 8.56 17.49 12.05
N PHE A 246 7.50 16.87 12.55
CA PHE A 246 6.28 16.53 11.79
C PHE A 246 5.03 17.14 12.42
N PRO A 247 3.99 17.37 11.60
CA PRO A 247 3.93 17.21 10.13
C PRO A 247 4.86 18.16 9.38
N ARG A 248 5.21 17.79 8.14
CA ARG A 248 6.04 18.58 7.22
C ARG A 248 5.23 18.90 5.96
N ILE A 249 5.69 19.91 5.19
CA ILE A 249 5.00 20.39 3.99
C ILE A 249 6.02 20.48 2.85
N ASP A 250 5.67 19.99 1.66
CA ASP A 250 6.49 20.14 0.45
C ASP A 250 6.09 21.37 -0.38
N LYS A 251 6.86 21.65 -1.43
CA LYS A 251 6.63 22.76 -2.37
C LYS A 251 5.30 22.70 -3.12
N ASP A 252 4.66 21.54 -3.17
CA ASP A 252 3.39 21.29 -3.84
C ASP A 252 2.21 21.30 -2.84
N ASN A 253 2.42 21.85 -1.63
CA ASN A 253 1.44 21.93 -0.54
C ASN A 253 0.93 20.58 -0.04
N ARG A 254 1.71 19.52 -0.17
CA ARG A 254 1.36 18.22 0.38
C ARG A 254 1.88 18.12 1.81
N ALA A 255 1.04 17.66 2.71
CA ALA A 255 1.43 17.40 4.10
C ALA A 255 1.97 15.97 4.26
N TYR A 256 3.01 15.85 5.05
CA TYR A 256 3.63 14.59 5.44
C TYR A 256 3.45 14.39 6.93
N PHE A 257 2.73 13.37 7.31
CA PHE A 257 2.54 12.96 8.69
C PHE A 257 3.44 11.78 9.01
N ARG A 258 4.04 11.79 10.19
CA ARG A 258 4.86 10.69 10.71
C ARG A 258 4.66 10.56 12.20
N CYS A 259 4.45 9.33 12.69
CA CYS A 259 4.20 9.03 14.10
C CYS A 259 4.81 7.68 14.46
N TYR A 260 5.49 7.60 15.60
CA TYR A 260 6.00 6.34 16.13
C TYR A 260 4.91 5.68 16.98
N ALA A 261 4.43 4.53 16.54
CA ALA A 261 3.36 3.79 17.23
C ALA A 261 3.40 2.30 16.86
N PRO A 262 4.43 1.55 17.33
CA PRO A 262 4.68 0.18 16.86
C PRO A 262 3.57 -0.81 17.21
N ASP A 263 2.81 -0.55 18.29
CA ASP A 263 1.75 -1.46 18.77
C ASP A 263 0.36 -1.14 18.18
N VAL A 264 0.24 -0.09 17.37
CA VAL A 264 -1.02 0.32 16.75
C VAL A 264 -1.29 -0.53 15.51
N LYS A 265 -2.51 -1.04 15.38
CA LYS A 265 -2.91 -1.88 14.25
C LYS A 265 -3.27 -1.09 13.00
N ARG A 266 -3.80 0.12 13.18
CA ARG A 266 -4.21 0.98 12.08
C ARG A 266 -4.07 2.44 12.47
N LEU A 267 -3.40 3.22 11.65
CA LEU A 267 -3.26 4.66 11.85
C LEU A 267 -3.67 5.42 10.58
N GLN A 268 -4.45 6.48 10.76
CA GLN A 268 -4.87 7.35 9.66
C GLN A 268 -4.68 8.81 10.08
N ALA A 269 -4.37 9.68 9.11
CA ALA A 269 -4.49 11.13 9.27
C ALA A 269 -5.85 11.59 8.68
N ASP A 270 -6.70 12.18 9.51
CA ASP A 270 -8.00 12.74 9.11
C ASP A 270 -7.83 14.27 8.98
N VAL A 271 -7.65 14.76 7.76
CA VAL A 271 -7.46 16.18 7.47
C VAL A 271 -8.77 16.74 6.92
N CYS A 272 -9.42 17.61 7.68
CA CYS A 272 -10.73 18.20 7.33
C CYS A 272 -11.78 17.16 6.87
N GLY A 273 -11.78 15.96 7.47
CA GLY A 273 -12.70 14.88 7.16
C GLY A 273 -12.24 13.91 6.06
N LYS A 274 -11.16 14.23 5.34
CA LYS A 274 -10.53 13.30 4.40
C LYS A 274 -9.50 12.44 5.12
N LYS A 275 -9.68 11.12 5.05
CA LYS A 275 -8.83 10.16 5.73
C LYS A 275 -7.74 9.63 4.81
N TYR A 276 -6.51 9.69 5.29
CA TYR A 276 -5.32 9.16 4.61
C TYR A 276 -4.78 7.99 5.43
N GLU A 277 -4.75 6.79 4.84
CA GLU A 277 -4.17 5.61 5.48
C GLU A 277 -2.66 5.77 5.61
N MET A 278 -2.16 5.63 6.82
CA MET A 278 -0.73 5.61 7.09
C MET A 278 -0.17 4.21 6.89
N ALA A 279 1.09 4.12 6.52
CA ALA A 279 1.83 2.88 6.40
C ALA A 279 2.92 2.81 7.45
N MET A 280 3.05 1.67 8.13
CA MET A 280 4.10 1.43 9.11
C MET A 280 5.35 0.88 8.41
N ASP A 281 6.51 1.41 8.77
CA ASP A 281 7.80 0.85 8.36
C ASP A 281 8.26 -0.27 9.33
N GLU A 282 9.39 -0.89 9.03
CA GLU A 282 9.97 -1.98 9.83
C GLU A 282 10.45 -1.56 11.23
N HIS A 283 10.51 -0.26 11.49
CA HIS A 283 10.94 0.32 12.77
C HIS A 283 9.77 0.83 13.61
N GLY A 284 8.53 0.62 13.18
CA GLY A 284 7.32 1.03 13.91
C GLY A 284 6.90 2.49 13.68
N TRP A 285 7.47 3.16 12.67
CA TRP A 285 7.05 4.48 12.26
C TRP A 285 5.94 4.41 11.23
N TRP A 286 4.86 5.09 11.50
CA TRP A 286 3.77 5.30 10.57
C TRP A 286 3.97 6.57 9.78
N SER A 287 3.74 6.54 8.48
CA SER A 287 3.85 7.72 7.63
C SER A 287 2.79 7.76 6.53
N VAL A 288 2.44 8.98 6.11
CA VAL A 288 1.57 9.22 4.96
C VAL A 288 1.85 10.60 4.36
N LYS A 289 1.67 10.70 3.05
CA LYS A 289 1.63 11.94 2.28
C LYS A 289 0.19 12.20 1.82
N THR A 290 -0.27 13.44 1.96
CA THR A 290 -1.61 13.84 1.48
C THR A 290 -1.59 14.18 -0.01
N ASP A 291 -2.76 14.38 -0.60
CA ASP A 291 -2.88 15.20 -1.82
C ASP A 291 -2.48 16.65 -1.49
N PRO A 292 -2.27 17.51 -2.52
CA PRO A 292 -2.09 18.95 -2.29
C PRO A 292 -3.26 19.52 -1.47
N LEU A 293 -2.93 20.20 -0.40
CA LEU A 293 -3.90 20.91 0.44
C LEU A 293 -4.03 22.36 -0.02
N PRO A 294 -5.21 22.97 0.06
CA PRO A 294 -5.36 24.39 -0.13
C PRO A 294 -4.47 25.19 0.83
N VAL A 295 -4.04 26.37 0.42
CA VAL A 295 -3.37 27.33 1.29
C VAL A 295 -4.28 27.68 2.48
N GLY A 296 -3.68 27.88 3.66
CA GLY A 296 -4.37 28.25 4.89
C GLY A 296 -4.37 27.17 5.95
N PHE A 297 -5.15 27.38 6.98
CA PHE A 297 -5.20 26.54 8.18
C PHE A 297 -6.18 25.37 8.02
N HIS A 298 -5.73 24.15 8.37
CA HIS A 298 -6.51 22.93 8.32
C HIS A 298 -6.52 22.22 9.67
N TYR A 299 -7.69 21.87 10.19
CA TYR A 299 -7.80 20.98 11.33
C TYR A 299 -7.54 19.54 10.91
N TYR A 300 -6.82 18.79 11.76
CA TYR A 300 -6.65 17.36 11.57
C TYR A 300 -6.64 16.59 12.88
N PHE A 301 -6.79 15.27 12.75
CA PHE A 301 -6.67 14.30 13.83
C PHE A 301 -5.89 13.09 13.35
N LEU A 302 -5.31 12.37 14.29
CA LEU A 302 -4.90 10.98 14.06
C LEU A 302 -6.04 10.06 14.47
N LEU A 303 -6.28 9.03 13.68
CA LEU A 303 -7.23 7.95 14.00
C LEU A 303 -6.41 6.70 14.36
N VAL A 304 -6.27 6.45 15.65
CA VAL A 304 -5.51 5.33 16.21
C VAL A 304 -6.49 4.20 16.49
N ASP A 305 -6.41 3.10 15.73
CA ASP A 305 -7.35 1.98 15.81
C ASP A 305 -8.84 2.40 15.81
N GLY A 306 -9.12 3.47 15.06
CA GLY A 306 -10.45 4.06 14.93
C GLY A 306 -10.76 5.16 15.96
N PHE A 307 -9.96 5.35 17.01
CA PHE A 307 -10.14 6.42 17.98
C PHE A 307 -9.50 7.72 17.47
N ARG A 308 -10.25 8.80 17.57
CA ARG A 308 -9.79 10.14 17.20
C ARG A 308 -8.96 10.74 18.31
N VAL A 309 -7.70 11.09 18.03
CA VAL A 309 -6.77 11.72 18.97
C VAL A 309 -6.14 12.95 18.34
N VAL A 310 -5.69 13.89 19.18
CA VAL A 310 -4.84 14.99 18.73
C VAL A 310 -3.42 14.47 18.53
N ASP A 311 -2.72 15.01 17.54
CA ASP A 311 -1.32 14.69 17.32
C ASP A 311 -0.46 15.39 18.38
N PRO A 312 0.33 14.66 19.18
CA PRO A 312 1.19 15.26 20.20
C PRO A 312 2.31 16.14 19.61
N SER A 313 2.59 15.99 18.33
CA SER A 313 3.60 16.78 17.61
C SER A 313 3.08 18.14 17.10
N SER A 314 1.78 18.40 17.20
CA SER A 314 1.13 19.63 16.75
C SER A 314 0.63 20.48 17.92
N CYS A 315 0.69 21.79 17.78
CA CYS A 315 -0.10 22.67 18.62
C CYS A 315 -1.58 22.30 18.52
N THR A 316 -2.33 22.49 19.60
CA THR A 316 -3.76 22.22 19.64
C THR A 316 -4.56 23.51 19.58
N PHE A 317 -5.66 23.45 18.83
CA PHE A 317 -6.55 24.58 18.58
C PHE A 317 -7.98 24.18 18.92
N PHE A 318 -8.72 25.09 19.52
CA PHE A 318 -10.15 24.85 19.78
C PHE A 318 -10.94 25.13 18.49
N GLY A 319 -11.43 24.06 17.86
CA GLY A 319 -12.25 24.13 16.67
C GLY A 319 -13.24 22.98 16.61
N CYS A 320 -14.33 23.15 15.88
CA CYS A 320 -15.37 22.12 15.76
C CYS A 320 -15.87 21.59 17.13
N CYS A 321 -16.04 22.48 18.11
CA CYS A 321 -16.46 22.20 19.49
C CYS A 321 -15.52 21.28 20.30
N ARG A 322 -14.24 21.15 19.90
CA ARG A 322 -13.22 20.33 20.58
C ARG A 322 -11.81 20.84 20.31
N MET A 323 -10.85 20.32 21.07
CA MET A 323 -9.44 20.48 20.73
C MET A 323 -9.09 19.62 19.52
N ALA A 324 -8.35 20.19 18.59
CA ALA A 324 -7.89 19.55 17.36
C ALA A 324 -6.44 19.92 17.10
N SER A 325 -5.71 19.09 16.40
CA SER A 325 -4.44 19.46 15.80
C SER A 325 -4.65 20.37 14.61
N GLY A 326 -3.65 21.14 14.23
CA GLY A 326 -3.72 22.05 13.10
C GLY A 326 -2.47 21.95 12.23
N ILE A 327 -2.67 22.09 10.93
CA ILE A 327 -1.58 22.29 9.98
C ILE A 327 -1.88 23.52 9.15
N GLU A 328 -0.93 24.41 9.05
CA GLU A 328 -1.03 25.59 8.20
C GLU A 328 -0.18 25.41 6.95
N ILE A 329 -0.82 25.49 5.79
CA ILE A 329 -0.15 25.51 4.49
C ILE A 329 0.18 26.96 4.16
N PRO A 330 1.47 27.32 4.11
CA PRO A 330 1.90 28.71 3.94
C PRO A 330 1.44 29.37 2.64
N GLU A 331 1.02 30.62 2.71
CA GLU A 331 0.54 31.42 1.58
C GLU A 331 1.66 32.15 0.80
N GLY A 332 2.90 31.74 0.93
CA GLY A 332 3.99 32.45 0.27
C GLY A 332 4.17 33.90 0.80
N ALA A 333 4.61 34.84 -0.04
CA ALA A 333 4.86 36.22 0.37
C ALA A 333 3.58 36.97 0.74
N GLU A 334 2.44 36.62 0.14
CA GLU A 334 1.14 37.24 0.45
C GLU A 334 0.67 36.96 1.88
N GLY A 335 1.20 35.93 2.54
CA GLY A 335 0.89 35.56 3.92
C GLY A 335 1.67 36.35 4.98
N ASP A 336 2.51 37.30 4.62
CA ASP A 336 3.35 38.02 5.58
C ASP A 336 2.55 38.82 6.62
N TYR A 337 1.31 39.22 6.29
CA TYR A 337 0.44 39.98 7.19
C TYR A 337 -0.03 39.19 8.44
N TYR A 338 -0.04 37.87 8.41
CA TYR A 338 -0.44 37.03 9.57
C TYR A 338 0.74 36.27 10.20
N ARG A 339 1.92 36.30 9.59
CA ARG A 339 3.11 35.66 10.17
C ARG A 339 3.64 36.45 11.34
N PRO A 340 4.22 35.76 12.36
CA PRO A 340 4.92 36.44 13.44
C PRO A 340 6.01 37.35 12.91
N GLN A 341 5.93 38.64 13.24
CA GLN A 341 6.92 39.67 12.91
C GLN A 341 7.74 40.01 14.14
N GLN A 342 8.93 40.59 13.97
CA GLN A 342 9.77 41.10 15.08
C GLN A 342 9.23 42.45 15.59
N VAL A 343 8.00 42.42 16.10
CA VAL A 343 7.31 43.59 16.67
C VAL A 343 6.70 43.21 18.00
N SER A 344 6.27 44.17 18.81
CA SER A 344 5.51 43.90 20.02
C SER A 344 4.20 43.20 19.68
N HIS A 345 3.96 42.07 20.30
CA HIS A 345 2.74 41.29 20.10
C HIS A 345 1.79 41.49 21.27
N GLY A 346 0.49 41.43 20.97
CA GLY A 346 -0.56 41.38 21.98
C GLY A 346 -0.61 40.05 22.73
N GLN A 347 -1.54 39.96 23.66
CA GLN A 347 -1.79 38.74 24.42
C GLN A 347 -3.25 38.32 24.27
N VAL A 348 -3.48 37.04 24.07
CA VAL A 348 -4.81 36.44 24.14
C VAL A 348 -5.05 35.94 25.55
N ARG A 349 -6.10 36.48 26.21
CA ARG A 349 -6.45 36.13 27.57
C ARG A 349 -7.78 35.36 27.62
N SER A 350 -7.80 34.28 28.39
CA SER A 350 -9.03 33.60 28.73
C SER A 350 -9.74 34.35 29.88
N CYS A 351 -10.94 34.86 29.63
CA CYS A 351 -11.73 35.56 30.60
C CYS A 351 -12.99 34.76 30.94
N THR A 352 -13.30 34.65 32.23
CA THR A 352 -14.57 34.08 32.69
C THR A 352 -15.50 35.21 33.12
N TYR A 353 -16.73 35.22 32.66
CA TYR A 353 -17.72 36.20 33.03
C TYR A 353 -19.07 35.52 33.25
N TYR A 354 -19.91 36.16 34.05
CA TYR A 354 -21.31 35.71 34.23
C TYR A 354 -22.18 36.33 33.15
N SER A 355 -22.91 35.48 32.42
CA SER A 355 -23.88 35.94 31.40
C SER A 355 -25.22 36.11 32.00
N GLU A 356 -25.69 37.34 32.17
CA GLU A 356 -27.02 37.65 32.68
C GLU A 356 -28.14 37.07 31.81
N ALA A 357 -27.92 37.06 30.48
CA ALA A 357 -28.92 36.53 29.52
C ALA A 357 -29.06 35.00 29.62
N LYS A 358 -27.95 34.27 29.92
CA LYS A 358 -27.95 32.79 30.01
C LYS A 358 -27.99 32.30 31.47
N LYS A 359 -27.80 33.20 32.44
CA LYS A 359 -27.76 32.87 33.87
C LYS A 359 -26.69 31.83 34.22
N GLU A 360 -25.53 31.89 33.54
CA GLU A 360 -24.41 30.95 33.70
C GLU A 360 -23.04 31.64 33.52
N PHE A 361 -21.99 31.06 34.08
CA PHE A 361 -20.61 31.46 33.79
C PHE A 361 -20.19 30.99 32.40
N ARG A 362 -19.60 31.89 31.65
CA ARG A 362 -19.08 31.64 30.30
C ARG A 362 -17.62 32.06 30.18
N ARG A 363 -16.94 31.51 29.22
CA ARG A 363 -15.58 31.93 28.87
C ARG A 363 -15.56 32.66 27.52
N CYS A 364 -14.68 33.61 27.40
CA CYS A 364 -14.29 34.21 26.13
C CYS A 364 -12.77 34.35 26.06
N MET A 365 -12.25 34.47 24.86
CA MET A 365 -10.90 34.85 24.59
C MET A 365 -10.90 36.33 24.20
N VAL A 366 -10.03 37.09 24.83
CA VAL A 366 -9.89 38.55 24.60
C VAL A 366 -8.46 38.80 24.15
N TYR A 367 -8.33 39.46 23.01
CA TYR A 367 -7.05 39.97 22.47
C TYR A 367 -6.85 41.41 22.87
#